data_84a7f666ec3c05ce3d6d86717a31ea1a
#
_entry.id   84a7f666ec3c05ce3d6d86717a31ea1a
#
_cell.length_a   1.000
_cell.length_b   1.000
_cell.length_c   1.000
_cell.angle_alpha   90.00
_cell.angle_beta   90.00
_cell.angle_gamma   90.00
#
_symmetry.space_group_name_H-M   'P 1'
#
loop_
_entity.id
_entity.type
_entity.pdbx_description
1 polymer ?
#
loop_
_entity_poly.entity_id
_entity_poly.type
_entity_poly.pdbx_seq_one_letter_code
_entity_poly.pdbx_strand_id
1 'polypeptide(L)'
;AGAMGLATSTKVNVGTLDHFAGMIGTGNTAVGGITLSTGTVMALAAMSAEPAPRDSGIAMHYGFLPDTHIMLPVVESGGVSLEWFRRACMKNVTYDEMNATLERRSRNDLLFLPYMVGTNAPEFDADAKGVFWGLRQEHDNIDMAGAIMEGVAYVLQKNLVHIHNTGIRLNNIIATGGGAKSAVWCQLQ
;
A
#
# COMPACT_ATOMS: atom_id res chain seq x y z
N ALA A 1 19.55 -32.66 1.79
CA ALA A 1 19.14 -33.13 0.48
C ALA A 1 18.58 -34.57 0.58
N GLY A 2 19.34 -35.52 1.10
CA GLY A 2 18.91 -36.95 1.16
C GLY A 2 17.60 -37.20 1.89
N ALA A 3 17.39 -36.60 3.06
CA ALA A 3 16.14 -36.72 3.85
C ALA A 3 14.89 -36.14 3.14
N MET A 4 15.07 -35.28 2.13
CA MET A 4 13.98 -34.70 1.34
C MET A 4 13.87 -35.30 -0.07
N GLY A 5 14.62 -36.39 -0.35
CA GLY A 5 14.65 -37.00 -1.69
C GLY A 5 15.25 -36.13 -2.79
N LEU A 6 16.01 -35.07 -2.42
CA LEU A 6 16.63 -34.11 -3.37
C LEU A 6 18.04 -34.60 -3.74
N ALA A 7 18.48 -34.31 -4.97
CA ALA A 7 19.86 -34.51 -5.39
C ALA A 7 20.80 -33.60 -4.59
N THR A 8 22.05 -34.06 -4.37
CA THR A 8 23.07 -33.27 -3.66
C THR A 8 23.49 -32.02 -4.41
N SER A 9 23.23 -31.98 -5.73
CA SER A 9 23.46 -30.81 -6.58
C SER A 9 22.33 -29.78 -6.54
N THR A 10 21.21 -30.05 -5.84
CA THR A 10 20.09 -29.13 -5.72
C THR A 10 20.53 -27.87 -5.00
N LYS A 11 20.41 -26.73 -5.66
CA LYS A 11 20.68 -25.43 -5.05
C LYS A 11 19.52 -25.03 -4.15
N VAL A 12 19.85 -24.59 -2.94
CA VAL A 12 18.89 -24.02 -1.99
C VAL A 12 19.17 -22.56 -1.85
N ASN A 13 18.16 -21.71 -2.12
CA ASN A 13 18.24 -20.27 -1.93
C ASN A 13 17.49 -19.89 -0.66
N VAL A 14 18.00 -18.93 0.08
CA VAL A 14 17.27 -18.23 1.12
C VAL A 14 16.29 -17.29 0.42
N GLY A 15 15.00 -17.40 0.74
CA GLY A 15 13.99 -16.49 0.21
C GLY A 15 14.14 -15.08 0.77
N THR A 16 13.29 -14.19 0.30
CA THR A 16 13.18 -12.82 0.82
C THR A 16 11.70 -12.50 1.06
N LEU A 17 11.40 -11.34 1.69
CA LEU A 17 10.03 -10.87 1.82
C LEU A 17 9.41 -10.67 0.43
N ASP A 18 8.12 -10.98 0.30
CA ASP A 18 7.36 -10.84 -0.95
C ASP A 18 7.39 -9.41 -1.51
N HIS A 19 7.34 -8.39 -0.64
CA HIS A 19 7.53 -6.98 -1.04
C HIS A 19 8.88 -6.74 -1.71
N PHE A 20 9.96 -7.33 -1.20
CA PHE A 20 11.30 -7.19 -1.80
C PHE A 20 11.44 -8.00 -3.08
N ALA A 21 10.83 -9.18 -3.12
CA ALA A 21 10.72 -9.95 -4.37
C ALA A 21 9.94 -9.14 -5.43
N GLY A 22 8.88 -8.41 -5.03
CA GLY A 22 8.14 -7.50 -5.87
C GLY A 22 9.01 -6.35 -6.43
N MET A 23 9.89 -5.75 -5.61
CA MET A 23 10.86 -4.74 -6.08
C MET A 23 11.78 -5.31 -7.16
N ILE A 24 12.34 -6.50 -6.91
CA ILE A 24 13.22 -7.18 -7.87
C ILE A 24 12.45 -7.51 -9.16
N GLY A 25 11.25 -8.07 -9.01
CA GLY A 25 10.41 -8.49 -10.15
C GLY A 25 9.93 -7.35 -11.04
N THR A 26 9.77 -6.15 -10.48
CA THR A 26 9.42 -4.93 -11.22
C THR A 26 10.64 -4.18 -11.77
N GLY A 27 11.86 -4.65 -11.49
CA GLY A 27 13.10 -3.97 -11.86
C GLY A 27 13.37 -2.69 -11.05
N ASN A 28 12.64 -2.44 -9.98
CA ASN A 28 12.80 -1.24 -9.15
C ASN A 28 13.86 -1.46 -8.07
N THR A 29 15.11 -1.55 -8.49
CA THR A 29 16.24 -1.95 -7.66
C THR A 29 17.24 -0.82 -7.37
N ALA A 30 16.91 0.41 -7.75
CA ALA A 30 17.77 1.57 -7.51
C ALA A 30 17.41 2.29 -6.20
N VAL A 31 18.41 2.93 -5.58
CA VAL A 31 18.21 3.84 -4.45
C VAL A 31 17.27 4.97 -4.85
N GLY A 32 16.28 5.26 -4.01
CA GLY A 32 15.21 6.22 -4.28
C GLY A 32 14.02 5.64 -5.04
N GLY A 33 14.11 4.38 -5.50
CA GLY A 33 12.97 3.66 -6.09
C GLY A 33 11.99 3.18 -5.02
N ILE A 34 10.71 3.32 -5.29
CA ILE A 34 9.62 2.84 -4.42
C ILE A 34 8.76 1.83 -5.18
N THR A 35 8.48 0.71 -4.56
CA THR A 35 7.45 -0.22 -5.04
C THR A 35 6.25 -0.14 -4.11
N LEU A 36 5.10 0.26 -4.66
CA LEU A 36 3.82 0.24 -3.98
C LEU A 36 3.12 -1.09 -4.26
N SER A 37 3.01 -1.92 -3.23
CA SER A 37 2.20 -3.13 -3.30
C SER A 37 0.75 -2.81 -2.93
N THR A 38 -0.17 -2.94 -3.89
CA THR A 38 -1.59 -2.59 -3.75
C THR A 38 -2.45 -3.84 -3.59
N GLY A 39 -2.39 -4.44 -2.41
CA GLY A 39 -3.14 -5.63 -2.03
C GLY A 39 -4.20 -5.34 -0.96
N THR A 40 -4.58 -6.36 -0.21
CA THR A 40 -5.42 -6.28 1.01
C THR A 40 -4.82 -5.25 1.98
N VAL A 41 -3.54 -5.40 2.24
CA VAL A 41 -2.67 -4.43 2.88
C VAL A 41 -1.90 -3.71 1.78
N MET A 42 -1.60 -2.43 1.94
CA MET A 42 -0.72 -1.70 1.03
C MET A 42 0.59 -1.38 1.70
N ALA A 43 1.68 -1.56 0.98
CA ALA A 43 3.02 -1.33 1.50
C ALA A 43 3.86 -0.53 0.51
N LEU A 44 4.65 0.41 1.03
CA LEU A 44 5.62 1.19 0.29
C LEU A 44 7.02 0.64 0.61
N ALA A 45 7.61 -0.10 -0.30
CA ALA A 45 8.99 -0.56 -0.16
C ALA A 45 9.92 0.44 -0.85
N ALA A 46 10.63 1.24 -0.06
CA ALA A 46 11.53 2.29 -0.55
C ALA A 46 12.99 1.93 -0.28
N MET A 47 13.81 1.87 -1.35
CA MET A 47 15.25 1.59 -1.22
C MET A 47 16.05 2.85 -0.89
N SER A 48 16.94 2.74 0.06
CA SER A 48 17.81 3.80 0.56
C SER A 48 19.26 3.34 0.65
N ALA A 49 20.21 4.25 0.46
CA ALA A 49 21.63 4.02 0.76
C ALA A 49 21.91 4.12 2.27
N GLU A 50 21.15 4.96 2.97
CA GLU A 50 21.33 5.19 4.40
C GLU A 50 20.13 4.65 5.18
N PRO A 51 20.33 4.19 6.43
CA PRO A 51 19.21 3.79 7.28
C PRO A 51 18.38 5.02 7.68
N ALA A 52 17.06 4.85 7.86
CA ALA A 52 16.23 5.88 8.47
C ALA A 52 16.67 6.16 9.92
N PRO A 53 16.46 7.38 10.42
CA PRO A 53 16.67 7.69 11.83
C PRO A 53 15.92 6.70 12.74
N ARG A 54 16.54 6.29 13.85
CA ARG A 54 15.98 5.27 14.76
C ARG A 54 14.62 5.68 15.37
N ASP A 55 14.43 6.97 15.53
CA ASP A 55 13.21 7.59 16.07
C ASP A 55 12.14 7.88 15.02
N SER A 56 12.41 7.56 13.75
CA SER A 56 11.44 7.77 12.67
C SER A 56 10.19 6.89 12.77
N GLY A 57 10.24 5.79 13.54
CA GLY A 57 9.14 4.83 13.62
C GLY A 57 8.92 4.00 12.35
N ILE A 58 9.73 4.18 11.31
CA ILE A 58 9.61 3.43 10.04
C ILE A 58 10.26 2.05 10.22
N ALA A 59 9.57 0.99 9.82
CA ALA A 59 10.14 -0.35 9.77
C ALA A 59 11.30 -0.39 8.75
N MET A 60 12.47 -0.82 9.21
CA MET A 60 13.71 -0.88 8.43
C MET A 60 14.18 -2.31 8.26
N HIS A 61 14.65 -2.61 7.05
CA HIS A 61 15.25 -3.89 6.69
C HIS A 61 16.56 -3.68 5.97
N TYR A 62 17.44 -4.69 6.00
CA TYR A 62 18.58 -4.71 5.08
C TYR A 62 18.06 -4.88 3.64
N GLY A 63 18.65 -4.12 2.72
CA GLY A 63 18.34 -4.25 1.30
C GLY A 63 18.90 -5.54 0.70
N PHE A 64 18.45 -5.88 -0.49
CA PHE A 64 18.97 -7.03 -1.25
C PHE A 64 20.22 -6.70 -2.07
N LEU A 65 20.64 -5.43 -2.12
CA LEU A 65 21.92 -5.00 -2.64
C LEU A 65 22.87 -4.67 -1.47
N PRO A 66 24.21 -4.86 -1.64
CA PRO A 66 25.17 -4.45 -0.63
C PRO A 66 24.99 -2.98 -0.23
N ASP A 67 25.16 -2.69 1.04
CA ASP A 67 25.11 -1.34 1.63
C ASP A 67 23.80 -0.58 1.30
N THR A 68 22.68 -1.30 1.19
CA THR A 68 21.36 -0.70 1.03
C THR A 68 20.39 -1.11 2.13
N HIS A 69 19.38 -0.28 2.31
CA HIS A 69 18.29 -0.48 3.27
C HIS A 69 16.95 -0.37 2.56
N ILE A 70 15.92 -0.98 3.13
CA ILE A 70 14.55 -0.84 2.65
C ILE A 70 13.67 -0.37 3.80
N MET A 71 13.00 0.75 3.60
CA MET A 71 11.93 1.23 4.45
C MET A 71 10.63 0.62 4.00
N LEU A 72 9.81 0.17 4.95
CA LEU A 72 8.57 -0.55 4.65
C LEU A 72 7.40 -0.04 5.50
N PRO A 73 6.94 1.21 5.34
CA PRO A 73 5.69 1.62 5.95
C PRO A 73 4.51 0.90 5.29
N VAL A 74 3.54 0.56 6.12
CA VAL A 74 2.40 -0.29 5.76
C VAL A 74 1.09 0.43 6.08
N VAL A 75 0.12 0.36 5.17
CA VAL A 75 -1.27 0.75 5.36
C VAL A 75 -2.09 -0.51 5.56
N GLU A 76 -2.37 -0.86 6.82
CA GLU A 76 -2.99 -2.12 7.22
C GLU A 76 -4.38 -2.33 6.59
N SER A 77 -5.14 -1.26 6.46
CA SER A 77 -6.50 -1.29 5.91
C SER A 77 -6.55 -0.70 4.49
N GLY A 78 -5.63 -1.11 3.62
CA GLY A 78 -5.59 -0.68 2.22
C GLY A 78 -6.77 -1.21 1.39
N GLY A 79 -6.51 -2.17 0.51
CA GLY A 79 -7.53 -2.76 -0.36
C GLY A 79 -8.65 -3.48 0.40
N VAL A 80 -8.37 -3.97 1.62
CA VAL A 80 -9.40 -4.61 2.46
C VAL A 80 -10.54 -3.68 2.81
N SER A 81 -10.31 -2.36 2.96
CA SER A 81 -11.39 -1.39 3.23
C SER A 81 -12.38 -1.33 2.08
N LEU A 82 -11.89 -1.28 0.85
CA LEU A 82 -12.74 -1.25 -0.33
C LEU A 82 -13.46 -2.60 -0.56
N GLU A 83 -12.77 -3.72 -0.36
CA GLU A 83 -13.37 -5.06 -0.48
C GLU A 83 -14.46 -5.28 0.57
N TRP A 84 -14.21 -4.89 1.83
CA TRP A 84 -15.21 -4.93 2.88
C TRP A 84 -16.46 -4.13 2.49
N PHE A 85 -16.27 -2.88 2.04
CA PHE A 85 -17.38 -2.02 1.67
C PHE A 85 -18.16 -2.58 0.47
N ARG A 86 -17.46 -3.03 -0.58
CA ARG A 86 -18.06 -3.65 -1.75
C ARG A 86 -18.95 -4.85 -1.35
N ARG A 87 -18.42 -5.72 -0.52
CA ARG A 87 -19.15 -6.92 -0.04
C ARG A 87 -20.34 -6.56 0.84
N ALA A 88 -20.22 -5.57 1.71
CA ALA A 88 -21.24 -5.19 2.68
C ALA A 88 -22.34 -4.31 2.08
N CYS A 89 -21.97 -3.35 1.22
CA CYS A 89 -22.83 -2.24 0.79
C CYS A 89 -23.08 -2.20 -0.73
N MET A 90 -22.31 -2.93 -1.55
CA MET A 90 -22.41 -2.89 -3.01
C MET A 90 -22.59 -4.30 -3.59
N LYS A 91 -23.58 -5.04 -3.09
CA LYS A 91 -23.86 -6.41 -3.55
C LYS A 91 -24.06 -6.45 -5.07
N ASN A 92 -23.38 -7.42 -5.72
CA ASN A 92 -23.40 -7.65 -7.16
C ASN A 92 -22.75 -6.57 -8.05
N VAL A 93 -22.01 -5.61 -7.48
CA VAL A 93 -21.22 -4.65 -8.24
C VAL A 93 -19.81 -5.18 -8.37
N THR A 94 -19.31 -5.29 -9.59
CA THR A 94 -17.93 -5.64 -9.89
C THR A 94 -17.01 -4.45 -9.69
N TYR A 95 -15.69 -4.70 -9.58
CA TYR A 95 -14.70 -3.61 -9.54
C TYR A 95 -14.70 -2.78 -10.83
N ASP A 96 -14.92 -3.42 -11.98
CA ASP A 96 -14.94 -2.72 -13.28
C ASP A 96 -16.14 -1.77 -13.36
N GLU A 97 -17.34 -2.21 -12.96
CA GLU A 97 -18.53 -1.35 -12.91
C GLU A 97 -18.35 -0.19 -11.94
N MET A 98 -17.80 -0.44 -10.76
CA MET A 98 -17.50 0.59 -9.77
C MET A 98 -16.50 1.62 -10.32
N ASN A 99 -15.39 1.18 -10.90
CA ASN A 99 -14.36 2.04 -11.50
C ASN A 99 -14.95 2.88 -12.64
N ALA A 100 -15.70 2.26 -13.56
CA ALA A 100 -16.32 2.97 -14.69
C ALA A 100 -17.33 4.05 -14.23
N THR A 101 -17.97 3.85 -13.07
CA THR A 101 -18.88 4.84 -12.50
C THR A 101 -18.10 5.97 -11.84
N LEU A 102 -17.05 5.65 -11.08
CA LEU A 102 -16.19 6.63 -10.42
C LEU A 102 -15.46 7.54 -11.41
N GLU A 103 -15.00 7.02 -12.56
CA GLU A 103 -14.36 7.82 -13.62
C GLU A 103 -15.23 8.98 -14.12
N ARG A 104 -16.55 8.83 -14.05
CA ARG A 104 -17.53 9.81 -14.55
C ARG A 104 -18.03 10.74 -13.45
N ARG A 105 -17.66 10.50 -12.20
CA ARG A 105 -18.12 11.30 -11.06
C ARG A 105 -17.13 12.41 -10.74
N SER A 106 -17.68 13.55 -10.35
CA SER A 106 -16.89 14.59 -9.68
C SER A 106 -16.50 14.10 -8.28
N ARG A 107 -15.36 14.56 -7.79
CA ARG A 107 -14.97 14.35 -6.38
C ARG A 107 -16.02 14.96 -5.47
N ASN A 108 -16.28 14.28 -4.37
CA ASN A 108 -17.12 14.79 -3.28
C ASN A 108 -16.25 15.19 -2.07
N ASP A 109 -16.87 15.75 -1.05
CA ASP A 109 -16.21 16.19 0.18
C ASP A 109 -16.32 15.17 1.33
N LEU A 110 -16.77 13.94 1.02
CA LEU A 110 -16.82 12.83 1.97
C LEU A 110 -15.41 12.29 2.18
N LEU A 111 -14.98 12.21 3.43
CA LEU A 111 -13.68 11.66 3.80
C LEU A 111 -13.84 10.29 4.45
N PHE A 112 -12.87 9.41 4.23
CA PHE A 112 -12.78 8.13 4.92
C PHE A 112 -11.43 7.98 5.61
N LEU A 113 -11.43 7.59 6.88
CA LEU A 113 -10.24 7.19 7.61
C LEU A 113 -10.10 5.67 7.54
N PRO A 114 -9.09 5.12 6.83
CA PRO A 114 -8.95 3.68 6.60
C PRO A 114 -8.27 2.95 7.75
N TYR A 115 -8.72 3.17 8.98
CA TYR A 115 -8.12 2.58 10.18
C TYR A 115 -8.95 1.42 10.74
N MET A 116 -9.48 0.57 9.86
CA MET A 116 -10.42 -0.50 10.21
C MET A 116 -9.84 -1.54 11.19
N VAL A 117 -8.52 -1.72 11.19
CA VAL A 117 -7.78 -2.65 12.06
C VAL A 117 -6.68 -1.94 12.85
N GLY A 118 -6.84 -0.65 13.09
CA GLY A 118 -5.81 0.19 13.69
C GLY A 118 -4.89 0.84 12.68
N THR A 119 -3.84 1.52 13.17
CA THR A 119 -2.80 2.15 12.36
C THR A 119 -1.43 1.57 12.69
N ASN A 120 -0.56 1.56 11.68
CA ASN A 120 0.86 1.30 11.84
C ASN A 120 1.64 2.63 11.91
N ALA A 121 2.93 2.61 11.57
CA ALA A 121 3.77 3.80 11.54
C ALA A 121 3.10 4.97 10.79
N PRO A 122 3.26 6.21 11.26
CA PRO A 122 3.99 6.63 12.46
C PRO A 122 3.16 6.63 13.75
N GLU A 123 1.84 6.43 13.71
CA GLU A 123 0.94 6.58 14.87
C GLU A 123 0.97 5.39 15.84
N PHE A 124 1.04 4.16 15.31
CA PHE A 124 0.98 2.91 16.09
C PHE A 124 -0.20 2.86 17.06
N ASP A 125 -1.40 3.14 16.57
CA ASP A 125 -2.65 3.08 17.35
C ASP A 125 -3.50 1.88 16.93
N ALA A 126 -3.46 0.82 17.72
CA ALA A 126 -4.24 -0.40 17.50
C ALA A 126 -5.75 -0.21 17.72
N ASP A 127 -6.14 0.84 18.45
CA ASP A 127 -7.54 1.13 18.78
C ASP A 127 -8.21 2.09 17.79
N ALA A 128 -7.47 2.66 16.85
CA ALA A 128 -8.02 3.49 15.79
C ALA A 128 -9.06 2.71 14.98
N LYS A 129 -10.10 3.40 14.52
CA LYS A 129 -11.22 2.80 13.78
C LYS A 129 -11.46 3.54 12.46
N GLY A 130 -12.05 2.82 11.50
CA GLY A 130 -12.51 3.42 10.26
C GLY A 130 -13.66 4.41 10.50
N VAL A 131 -13.63 5.56 9.84
CA VAL A 131 -14.62 6.61 9.99
C VAL A 131 -14.96 7.22 8.64
N PHE A 132 -16.25 7.38 8.34
CA PHE A 132 -16.71 8.32 7.32
C PHE A 132 -16.99 9.67 7.96
N TRP A 133 -16.39 10.73 7.43
CA TRP A 133 -16.56 12.09 7.91
C TRP A 133 -17.20 12.97 6.84
N GLY A 134 -18.22 13.74 7.20
CA GLY A 134 -18.91 14.62 6.26
C GLY A 134 -20.03 13.93 5.47
N LEU A 135 -20.54 12.78 5.96
CA LEU A 135 -21.64 12.07 5.32
C LEU A 135 -22.91 12.93 5.29
N ARG A 136 -23.54 13.03 4.09
CA ARG A 136 -24.79 13.74 3.85
C ARG A 136 -25.80 12.83 3.16
N GLN A 137 -27.06 13.24 3.15
CA GLN A 137 -28.16 12.44 2.60
C GLN A 137 -28.03 12.19 1.08
N GLU A 138 -27.39 13.10 0.36
CA GLU A 138 -27.15 12.97 -1.08
C GLU A 138 -26.05 11.98 -1.46
N HIS A 139 -25.18 11.58 -0.52
CA HIS A 139 -24.12 10.62 -0.79
C HIS A 139 -24.68 9.21 -1.00
N ASP A 140 -24.24 8.57 -2.06
CA ASP A 140 -24.57 7.18 -2.36
C ASP A 140 -23.38 6.23 -2.11
N ASN A 141 -23.56 4.95 -2.41
CA ASN A 141 -22.53 3.93 -2.21
C ASN A 141 -21.30 4.12 -3.13
N ILE A 142 -21.46 4.77 -4.27
CA ILE A 142 -20.32 5.10 -5.16
C ILE A 142 -19.49 6.22 -4.56
N ASP A 143 -20.12 7.25 -3.99
CA ASP A 143 -19.43 8.34 -3.29
C ASP A 143 -18.64 7.80 -2.10
N MET A 144 -19.21 6.86 -1.35
CA MET A 144 -18.52 6.20 -0.23
C MET A 144 -17.35 5.33 -0.71
N ALA A 145 -17.49 4.61 -1.82
CA ALA A 145 -16.39 3.84 -2.42
C ALA A 145 -15.24 4.76 -2.87
N GLY A 146 -15.56 5.89 -3.51
CA GLY A 146 -14.60 6.92 -3.88
C GLY A 146 -13.86 7.48 -2.67
N ALA A 147 -14.58 7.83 -1.61
CA ALA A 147 -14.00 8.31 -0.35
C ALA A 147 -13.05 7.29 0.29
N ILE A 148 -13.36 5.98 0.21
CA ILE A 148 -12.45 4.92 0.69
C ILE A 148 -11.15 4.92 -0.13
N MET A 149 -11.25 4.98 -1.46
CA MET A 149 -10.07 4.99 -2.34
C MET A 149 -9.19 6.21 -2.09
N GLU A 150 -9.79 7.40 -1.95
CA GLU A 150 -9.08 8.65 -1.61
C GLU A 150 -8.48 8.60 -0.21
N GLY A 151 -9.21 8.11 0.79
CA GLY A 151 -8.72 7.98 2.16
C GLY A 151 -7.46 7.11 2.26
N VAL A 152 -7.43 5.99 1.53
CA VAL A 152 -6.24 5.14 1.43
C VAL A 152 -5.10 5.87 0.73
N ALA A 153 -5.37 6.63 -0.35
CA ALA A 153 -4.36 7.42 -1.05
C ALA A 153 -3.76 8.52 -0.14
N TYR A 154 -4.56 9.17 0.72
CA TYR A 154 -4.05 10.14 1.69
C TYR A 154 -3.12 9.51 2.73
N VAL A 155 -3.40 8.29 3.19
CA VAL A 155 -2.48 7.60 4.11
C VAL A 155 -1.20 7.18 3.40
N LEU A 156 -1.26 6.76 2.13
CA LEU A 156 -0.07 6.50 1.32
C LEU A 156 0.76 7.77 1.14
N GLN A 157 0.14 8.90 0.82
CA GLN A 157 0.81 10.20 0.72
C GLN A 157 1.48 10.58 2.05
N LYS A 158 0.78 10.42 3.17
CA LYS A 158 1.36 10.67 4.51
C LYS A 158 2.63 9.84 4.73
N ASN A 159 2.61 8.56 4.38
CA ASN A 159 3.78 7.69 4.50
C ASN A 159 4.91 8.11 3.55
N LEU A 160 4.60 8.55 2.32
CA LEU A 160 5.61 9.09 1.39
C LEU A 160 6.28 10.36 1.95
N VAL A 161 5.49 11.28 2.50
CA VAL A 161 6.01 12.49 3.17
C VAL A 161 6.88 12.09 4.36
N HIS A 162 6.46 11.09 5.13
CA HIS A 162 7.23 10.60 6.27
C HIS A 162 8.59 10.01 5.83
N ILE A 163 8.63 9.19 4.78
CA ILE A 163 9.88 8.69 4.19
C ILE A 163 10.74 9.88 3.69
N HIS A 164 10.14 10.83 2.97
CA HIS A 164 10.86 11.98 2.43
C HIS A 164 11.53 12.81 3.55
N ASN A 165 10.86 12.98 4.67
CA ASN A 165 11.36 13.73 5.83
C ASN A 165 12.57 13.04 6.50
N THR A 166 12.85 11.78 6.21
CA THR A 166 14.10 11.11 6.63
C THR A 166 15.32 11.49 5.79
N GLY A 167 15.15 12.37 4.79
CA GLY A 167 16.22 12.85 3.92
C GLY A 167 16.41 12.03 2.63
N ILE A 168 15.56 11.03 2.39
CA ILE A 168 15.62 10.19 1.19
C ILE A 168 14.95 10.90 0.02
N ARG A 169 15.68 10.97 -1.11
CA ARG A 169 15.09 11.42 -2.37
C ARG A 169 14.30 10.28 -3.01
N LEU A 170 13.03 10.54 -3.24
CA LEU A 170 12.13 9.62 -3.92
C LEU A 170 12.15 9.95 -5.42
N ASN A 171 12.43 8.95 -6.26
CA ASN A 171 12.60 9.16 -7.70
C ASN A 171 11.37 8.71 -8.50
N ASN A 172 10.92 7.49 -8.25
CA ASN A 172 9.80 6.88 -8.98
C ASN A 172 9.03 5.92 -8.08
N ILE A 173 7.76 5.74 -8.40
CA ILE A 173 6.89 4.75 -7.74
C ILE A 173 6.40 3.78 -8.80
N ILE A 174 6.61 2.48 -8.56
CA ILE A 174 6.04 1.42 -9.38
C ILE A 174 4.95 0.73 -8.57
N ALA A 175 3.70 0.86 -9.02
CA ALA A 175 2.57 0.18 -8.40
C ALA A 175 2.43 -1.25 -8.94
N THR A 176 2.14 -2.20 -8.05
CA THR A 176 1.90 -3.61 -8.37
C THR A 176 0.75 -4.16 -7.53
N GLY A 177 0.21 -5.31 -7.90
CA GLY A 177 -0.90 -5.94 -7.19
C GLY A 177 -2.28 -5.64 -7.77
N GLY A 178 -3.32 -5.97 -7.00
CA GLY A 178 -4.71 -5.87 -7.47
C GLY A 178 -5.17 -4.44 -7.71
N GLY A 179 -4.86 -3.50 -6.82
CA GLY A 179 -5.25 -2.10 -6.94
C GLY A 179 -4.56 -1.38 -8.10
N ALA A 180 -3.35 -1.81 -8.51
CA ALA A 180 -2.66 -1.27 -9.68
C ALA A 180 -3.39 -1.53 -11.01
N LYS A 181 -4.38 -2.41 -11.03
CA LYS A 181 -5.25 -2.65 -12.20
C LYS A 181 -6.35 -1.60 -12.35
N SER A 182 -6.63 -0.82 -11.32
CA SER A 182 -7.63 0.26 -11.36
C SER A 182 -6.95 1.57 -11.76
N ALA A 183 -7.24 2.05 -12.98
CA ALA A 183 -6.74 3.34 -13.46
C ALA A 183 -7.22 4.48 -12.56
N VAL A 184 -8.47 4.43 -12.09
CA VAL A 184 -9.04 5.41 -11.15
C VAL A 184 -8.24 5.46 -9.86
N TRP A 185 -7.92 4.31 -9.28
CA TRP A 185 -7.16 4.28 -8.03
C TRP A 185 -5.71 4.72 -8.22
N CYS A 186 -5.07 4.30 -9.30
CA CYS A 186 -3.72 4.76 -9.64
C CYS A 186 -3.67 6.29 -9.85
N GLN A 187 -4.74 6.90 -10.36
CA GLN A 187 -4.81 8.36 -10.53
C GLN A 187 -4.98 9.10 -9.19
N LEU A 188 -5.51 8.44 -8.16
CA LEU A 188 -5.66 9.00 -6.82
C LEU A 188 -4.39 8.85 -5.96
N GLN A 189 -3.59 7.83 -6.23
CA GLN A 189 -2.33 7.50 -5.54
C GLN A 189 -1.14 8.33 -6.06
#